data_c51998048041da3641c333c726265525
#
_entry.id   c51998048041da3641c333c726265525
#
_cell.length_a   1.000
_cell.length_b   1.000
_cell.length_c   1.000
_cell.angle_alpha   90.00
_cell.angle_beta   90.00
_cell.angle_gamma   90.00
#
_symmetry.space_group_name_H-M   'P 1'
#
loop_
_entity.id
_entity.type
_entity.pdbx_description
1 polymer ?
#
loop_
_entity_poly.entity_id
_entity_poly.type
_entity_poly.pdbx_seq_one_letter_code
_entity_poly.pdbx_strand_id
1 'polypeptide(L)'
;GQQQRLTIARALSHQPEVLCLDEFSIAIDPVTTMRIEDVLKELRREITIVLVTNLTQQARRLSDRTMFLWDGEIVELDRTPVIFSGSPKSERTRDYVSGVFG
;
A
#
# COMPACT_ATOMS: atom_id res chain seq x y z
N GLY A 1 -15.54 3.66 8.31
CA GLY A 1 -14.58 3.01 9.18
C GLY A 1 -14.99 1.62 9.63
N GLN A 2 -16.15 1.48 10.23
CA GLN A 2 -16.60 0.17 10.72
C GLN A 2 -16.87 -0.81 9.60
N GLN A 3 -17.41 -0.34 8.48
CA GLN A 3 -17.66 -1.21 7.33
C GLN A 3 -16.36 -1.75 6.73
N GLN A 4 -15.32 -0.92 6.68
CA GLN A 4 -14.01 -1.37 6.18
C GLN A 4 -13.38 -2.38 7.11
N ARG A 5 -13.48 -2.17 8.41
CA ARG A 5 -13.00 -3.16 9.39
C ARG A 5 -13.72 -4.49 9.25
N LEU A 6 -15.03 -4.44 9.05
CA LEU A 6 -15.84 -5.64 8.87
C LEU A 6 -15.45 -6.37 7.58
N THR A 7 -15.22 -5.63 6.50
CA THR A 7 -14.80 -6.21 5.22
C THR A 7 -13.46 -6.94 5.36
N ILE A 8 -12.49 -6.30 6.03
CA ILE A 8 -11.18 -6.91 6.27
C ILE A 8 -11.33 -8.15 7.17
N ALA A 9 -12.11 -8.06 8.23
CA ALA A 9 -12.34 -9.18 9.13
C ALA A 9 -12.98 -10.36 8.40
N ARG A 10 -13.95 -10.10 7.52
CA ARG A 10 -14.58 -11.15 6.71
C ARG A 10 -13.58 -11.83 5.78
N ALA A 11 -12.73 -11.04 5.12
CA ALA A 11 -11.69 -11.58 4.26
C ALA A 11 -10.76 -12.49 5.06
N LEU A 12 -10.34 -12.04 6.25
CA LEU A 12 -9.43 -12.79 7.11
C LEU A 12 -10.06 -14.06 7.68
N SER A 13 -11.39 -14.10 7.84
CA SER A 13 -12.07 -15.29 8.36
C SER A 13 -11.90 -16.52 7.46
N HIS A 14 -11.56 -16.32 6.19
CA HIS A 14 -11.29 -17.38 5.24
C HIS A 14 -9.86 -17.90 5.32
N GLN A 15 -9.04 -17.38 6.21
CA GLN A 15 -7.62 -17.75 6.37
C GLN A 15 -6.85 -17.68 5.06
N PRO A 16 -6.84 -16.52 4.39
CA PRO A 16 -6.21 -16.38 3.08
C PRO A 16 -4.69 -16.46 3.18
N GLU A 17 -4.05 -16.91 2.11
CA GLU A 17 -2.61 -16.80 1.94
C GLU A 17 -2.23 -15.42 1.39
N VAL A 18 -3.14 -14.80 0.63
CA VAL A 18 -2.96 -13.48 0.03
C VAL A 18 -4.18 -12.63 0.31
N LEU A 19 -3.95 -11.44 0.84
CA LEU A 19 -4.99 -10.44 1.08
C LEU A 19 -4.76 -9.26 0.14
N CYS A 20 -5.77 -8.93 -0.69
CA CYS A 20 -5.71 -7.78 -1.59
C CYS A 20 -6.57 -6.65 -1.03
N LEU A 21 -5.98 -5.47 -0.89
CA LEU A 21 -6.66 -4.28 -0.40
C LEU A 21 -6.53 -3.16 -1.44
N ASP A 22 -7.66 -2.62 -1.88
CA ASP A 22 -7.68 -1.55 -2.87
C ASP A 22 -8.19 -0.26 -2.22
N GLU A 23 -7.24 0.64 -1.95
CA GLU A 23 -7.52 1.96 -1.37
C GLU A 23 -8.40 1.89 -0.12
N PHE A 24 -8.03 1.01 0.81
CA PHE A 24 -8.86 0.70 1.98
C PHE A 24 -9.13 1.89 2.90
N SER A 25 -8.31 2.93 2.85
CA SER A 25 -8.40 4.06 3.77
C SER A 25 -9.18 5.26 3.20
N ILE A 26 -9.77 5.13 2.00
CA ILE A 26 -10.61 6.17 1.44
C ILE A 26 -11.82 6.38 2.35
N ALA A 27 -12.10 7.65 2.70
CA ALA A 27 -13.22 8.07 3.54
C ALA A 27 -13.15 7.53 4.99
N ILE A 28 -11.96 7.12 5.44
CA ILE A 28 -11.73 6.71 6.84
C ILE A 28 -10.90 7.79 7.53
N ASP A 29 -11.23 8.08 8.80
CA ASP A 29 -10.48 9.05 9.58
C ASP A 29 -9.04 8.58 9.84
N PRO A 30 -8.10 9.51 10.08
CA PRO A 30 -6.68 9.14 10.26
C PRO A 30 -6.42 8.20 11.43
N VAL A 31 -7.14 8.33 12.53
CA VAL A 31 -6.93 7.48 13.71
C VAL A 31 -7.31 6.03 13.41
N THR A 32 -8.46 5.83 12.77
CA THR A 32 -8.92 4.50 12.39
C THR A 32 -8.00 3.90 11.33
N THR A 33 -7.57 4.70 10.36
CA THR A 33 -6.61 4.27 9.34
C THR A 33 -5.34 3.74 9.98
N MET A 34 -4.78 4.46 10.96
CA MET A 34 -3.56 4.02 11.66
C MET A 34 -3.76 2.70 12.39
N ARG A 35 -4.91 2.50 13.00
CA ARG A 35 -5.22 1.24 13.68
C ARG A 35 -5.27 0.07 12.70
N ILE A 36 -5.88 0.28 11.54
CA ILE A 36 -5.91 -0.75 10.49
C ILE A 36 -4.50 -1.02 9.98
N GLU A 37 -3.70 0.04 9.75
CA GLU A 37 -2.32 -0.11 9.32
C GLU A 37 -1.49 -0.93 10.33
N ASP A 38 -1.70 -0.71 11.63
CA ASP A 38 -1.01 -1.49 12.65
C ASP A 38 -1.36 -2.98 12.58
N VAL A 39 -2.64 -3.28 12.35
CA VAL A 39 -3.07 -4.67 12.15
C VAL A 39 -2.41 -5.27 10.92
N LEU A 40 -2.34 -4.54 9.81
CA LEU A 40 -1.70 -5.02 8.59
C LEU A 40 -0.20 -5.27 8.79
N LYS A 41 0.48 -4.44 9.57
CA LYS A 41 1.89 -4.64 9.89
C LYS A 41 2.13 -5.95 10.64
N GLU A 42 1.19 -6.34 11.50
CA GLU A 42 1.29 -7.62 12.19
C GLU A 42 0.96 -8.78 11.23
N LEU A 43 -0.09 -8.65 10.44
CA LEU A 43 -0.54 -9.71 9.53
C LEU A 43 0.49 -10.04 8.45
N ARG A 44 1.28 -9.09 8.01
CA ARG A 44 2.27 -9.32 6.95
C ARG A 44 3.30 -10.38 7.31
N ARG A 45 3.43 -10.69 8.58
CA ARG A 45 4.34 -11.75 9.06
C ARG A 45 3.81 -13.14 8.72
N GLU A 46 2.51 -13.25 8.51
CA GLU A 46 1.84 -14.53 8.32
C GLU A 46 1.29 -14.71 6.93
N ILE A 47 0.86 -13.63 6.27
CA ILE A 47 0.26 -13.67 4.95
C ILE A 47 0.88 -12.62 4.03
N THR A 48 0.72 -12.84 2.73
CA THR A 48 1.11 -11.85 1.73
C THR A 48 -0.02 -10.83 1.56
N ILE A 49 0.33 -9.55 1.62
CA ILE A 49 -0.64 -8.47 1.44
C ILE A 49 -0.28 -7.67 0.19
N VAL A 50 -1.26 -7.53 -0.71
CA VAL A 50 -1.14 -6.66 -1.89
C VAL A 50 -2.00 -5.43 -1.62
N LEU A 51 -1.35 -4.27 -1.49
CA LEU A 51 -2.01 -3.01 -1.19
C LEU A 51 -1.94 -2.10 -2.41
N VAL A 52 -3.11 -1.65 -2.87
CA VAL A 52 -3.20 -0.62 -3.91
C VAL A 52 -3.56 0.71 -3.24
N THR A 53 -2.73 1.72 -3.44
CA THR A 53 -2.95 3.02 -2.81
C THR A 53 -2.37 4.16 -3.66
N ASN A 54 -3.06 5.31 -3.64
CA ASN A 54 -2.54 6.55 -4.19
C ASN A 54 -1.76 7.36 -3.15
N LEU A 55 -1.77 6.91 -1.91
CA LEU A 55 -1.10 7.61 -0.81
C LEU A 55 0.35 7.13 -0.72
N THR A 56 1.25 7.91 -1.28
CA THR A 56 2.67 7.56 -1.31
C THR A 56 3.24 7.29 0.09
N GLN A 57 2.83 8.06 1.08
CA GLN A 57 3.31 7.87 2.45
C GLN A 57 2.81 6.55 3.04
N GLN A 58 1.60 6.12 2.67
CA GLN A 58 1.07 4.83 3.11
C GLN A 58 1.87 3.68 2.51
N ALA A 59 2.16 3.73 1.21
CA ALA A 59 2.99 2.74 0.56
C ALA A 59 4.37 2.67 1.21
N ARG A 60 4.96 3.83 1.49
CA ARG A 60 6.27 3.93 2.11
C ARG A 60 6.31 3.30 3.50
N ARG A 61 5.25 3.51 4.30
CA ARG A 61 5.20 2.99 5.67
C ARG A 61 4.94 1.50 5.73
N LEU A 62 4.10 0.99 4.84
CA LEU A 62 3.53 -0.35 5.00
C LEU A 62 4.21 -1.42 4.17
N SER A 63 4.78 -1.08 3.01
CA SER A 63 5.19 -2.09 2.06
C SER A 63 6.68 -2.42 2.12
N ASP A 64 7.00 -3.67 1.86
CA ASP A 64 8.37 -4.16 1.71
C ASP A 64 8.87 -3.93 0.29
N ARG A 65 7.97 -4.10 -0.69
CA ARG A 65 8.23 -3.85 -2.11
C ARG A 65 7.15 -2.94 -2.66
N THR A 66 7.51 -2.08 -3.59
CA THR A 66 6.58 -1.14 -4.19
C THR A 66 6.64 -1.25 -5.70
N MET A 67 5.45 -1.35 -6.31
CA MET A 67 5.28 -1.33 -7.75
C MET A 67 4.63 -0.02 -8.14
N PHE A 68 5.28 0.73 -9.02
CA PHE A 68 4.71 1.96 -9.55
C PHE A 68 4.03 1.66 -10.88
N LEU A 69 2.73 1.94 -10.95
CA LEU A 69 1.92 1.75 -12.15
C LEU A 69 1.54 3.11 -12.73
N TRP A 70 1.67 3.24 -14.04
CA TRP A 70 1.28 4.44 -14.74
C TRP A 70 0.72 4.07 -16.11
N ASP A 71 -0.47 4.58 -16.42
CA ASP A 71 -1.14 4.38 -17.72
C ASP A 71 -1.22 2.90 -18.12
N GLY A 72 -1.58 2.04 -17.15
CA GLY A 72 -1.76 0.61 -17.38
C GLY A 72 -0.46 -0.20 -17.49
N GLU A 73 0.68 0.43 -17.25
CA GLU A 73 1.98 -0.24 -17.36
C GLU A 73 2.72 -0.24 -16.02
N ILE A 74 3.53 -1.25 -15.82
CA ILE A 74 4.47 -1.29 -14.68
C ILE A 74 5.69 -0.45 -15.06
N VAL A 75 5.86 0.68 -14.38
CA VAL A 75 6.99 1.57 -14.61
C VAL A 75 8.23 1.05 -13.88
N GLU A 76 8.05 0.66 -12.64
CA GLU A 76 9.15 0.18 -11.81
C GLU A 76 8.63 -0.72 -10.70
N LEU A 77 9.39 -1.75 -10.34
CA LEU A 77 9.11 -2.62 -9.20
C LEU A 77 10.44 -2.86 -8.49
N ASP A 78 10.51 -2.47 -7.23
CA ASP A 78 11.71 -2.68 -6.42
C ASP A 78 11.34 -2.65 -4.94
N ARG A 79 12.35 -2.84 -4.10
CA ARG A 79 12.17 -2.68 -2.66
C ARG A 79 11.76 -1.24 -2.38
N THR A 80 10.87 -1.09 -1.40
CA THR A 80 10.31 0.22 -1.05
C THR A 80 11.38 1.28 -0.77
N PRO A 81 12.46 0.99 -0.03
CA PRO A 81 13.51 1.99 0.17
C PRO A 81 14.14 2.49 -1.13
N VAL A 82 14.26 1.64 -2.15
CA VAL A 82 14.80 2.05 -3.46
C VAL A 82 13.85 3.01 -4.15
N ILE A 83 12.55 2.69 -4.17
CA ILE A 83 11.54 3.53 -4.82
C ILE A 83 11.48 4.93 -4.19
N PHE A 84 11.59 5.02 -2.86
CA PHE A 84 11.38 6.28 -2.12
C PHE A 84 12.66 6.97 -1.67
N SER A 85 13.83 6.43 -1.95
CA SER A 85 15.10 6.96 -1.47
C SER A 85 15.70 8.09 -2.31
N GLY A 86 15.02 8.48 -3.40
CA GLY A 86 15.60 9.41 -4.36
C GLY A 86 16.51 8.76 -5.39
N SER A 87 16.64 7.43 -5.36
CA SER A 87 17.46 6.66 -6.31
C SER A 87 16.67 5.62 -7.09
N PRO A 88 15.38 5.85 -7.43
CA PRO A 88 14.67 4.91 -8.28
C PRO A 88 15.29 4.90 -9.68
N LYS A 89 15.17 3.78 -10.35
CA LYS A 89 15.75 3.60 -11.70
C LYS A 89 15.01 4.40 -12.76
N SER A 90 13.70 4.61 -12.57
CA SER A 90 12.87 5.32 -13.52
C SER A 90 12.72 6.79 -13.15
N GLU A 91 12.87 7.67 -14.11
CA GLU A 91 12.61 9.10 -13.95
C GLU A 91 11.15 9.36 -13.59
N ARG A 92 10.21 8.61 -14.18
CA ARG A 92 8.79 8.72 -13.85
C ARG A 92 8.51 8.40 -12.39
N THR A 93 9.14 7.37 -11.87
CA THR A 93 9.02 7.01 -10.46
C THR A 93 9.51 8.14 -9.59
N ARG A 94 10.65 8.70 -9.93
CA ARG A 94 11.22 9.84 -9.20
C ARG A 94 10.28 11.03 -9.21
N ASP A 95 9.71 11.36 -10.36
CA ASP A 95 8.78 12.48 -10.50
C ASP A 95 7.52 12.25 -9.67
N TYR A 96 6.95 11.05 -9.71
CA TYR A 96 5.76 10.72 -8.93
C TYR A 96 6.03 10.82 -7.43
N VAL A 97 7.13 10.24 -6.97
CA VAL A 97 7.50 10.24 -5.56
C VAL A 97 7.76 11.65 -5.05
N SER A 98 8.31 12.53 -5.90
CA SER A 98 8.58 13.91 -5.55
C SER A 98 7.35 14.83 -5.66
N GLY A 99 6.22 14.29 -6.13
CA GLY A 99 4.96 15.04 -6.21
C GLY A 99 4.74 15.80 -7.50
N VAL A 100 5.55 15.58 -8.54
CA VAL A 100 5.41 16.28 -9.82
C VAL A 100 4.07 15.96 -10.50
N PHE A 101 3.57 14.75 -10.32
CA PHE A 101 2.30 14.33 -10.92
C PHE A 101 1.10 14.51 -9.97
N GLY A 102 1.29 15.23 -8.91
CA GLY A 102 0.18 15.49 -8.03
C GLY A 102 0.22 14.78 -6.75
#